data_01713ab996aedc689fc608fd9461590a
#
_entry.id   01713ab996aedc689fc608fd9461590a
#
_cell.length_a   1.000
_cell.length_b   1.000
_cell.length_c   1.000
_cell.angle_alpha   90.00
_cell.angle_beta   90.00
_cell.angle_gamma   90.00
#
_symmetry.space_group_name_H-M   'P 1'
#
loop_
_entity.id
_entity.type
_entity.pdbx_description
1 polymer ?
#
loop_
_entity_poly.entity_id
_entity_poly.type
_entity_poly.pdbx_seq_one_letter_code
_entity_poly.pdbx_strand_id
1 'polypeptide(L)'
;MLAAFSSGFAISFGLILAIGAQNAFVLRQGLARQYVTMVVLFCAVSDALLICAGVFGLGRLFAPLMQEFQNVIFVGAAIWLGVYGGMRLNSARMQTHQIDASASHTDTSRWQVLVSIALMTWLNPHVYLDTLLLIGTLSLGLEMAGKIAFATGACLASLTFFCALGFGVTRLSPLMKTARSWQIVDLVIGCIMFVLAISMLAQTSWF
;
A
#
# COMPACT_ATOMS: atom_id res chain seq x y z
N MET A 1 10.13 10.29 25.78
CA MET A 1 9.96 8.91 25.28
C MET A 1 8.48 8.63 24.93
N LEU A 2 7.53 8.66 25.88
CA LEU A 2 6.11 8.37 25.59
C LEU A 2 5.51 9.32 24.55
N ALA A 3 5.76 10.63 24.64
CA ALA A 3 5.31 11.62 23.66
C ALA A 3 5.87 11.34 22.25
N ALA A 4 7.15 10.96 22.12
CA ALA A 4 7.75 10.62 20.84
C ALA A 4 7.14 9.33 20.25
N PHE A 5 6.89 8.33 21.09
CA PHE A 5 6.20 7.10 20.67
C PHE A 5 4.78 7.39 20.17
N SER A 6 3.97 8.11 20.96
CA SER A 6 2.59 8.41 20.60
C SER A 6 2.48 9.31 19.37
N SER A 7 3.40 10.28 19.19
CA SER A 7 3.44 11.08 17.97
C SER A 7 3.84 10.25 16.75
N GLY A 8 4.86 9.38 16.87
CA GLY A 8 5.25 8.46 15.81
C GLY A 8 4.09 7.55 15.40
N PHE A 9 3.38 6.98 16.38
CA PHE A 9 2.20 6.16 16.13
C PHE A 9 1.08 6.94 15.43
N ALA A 10 0.68 8.10 15.98
CA ALA A 10 -0.46 8.85 15.47
C ALA A 10 -0.20 9.40 14.05
N ILE A 11 0.99 9.94 13.80
CA ILE A 11 1.37 10.48 12.50
C ILE A 11 1.41 9.37 11.45
N SER A 12 2.11 8.26 11.72
CA SER A 12 2.19 7.15 10.78
C SER A 12 0.83 6.52 10.51
N PHE A 13 0.02 6.33 11.56
CA PHE A 13 -1.33 5.80 11.39
C PHE A 13 -2.19 6.70 10.48
N GLY A 14 -2.10 8.03 10.67
CA GLY A 14 -2.80 8.99 9.82
C GLY A 14 -2.37 8.97 8.37
N LEU A 15 -1.06 8.86 8.11
CA LEU A 15 -0.52 8.77 6.75
C LEU A 15 -0.93 7.46 6.04
N ILE A 16 -0.86 6.33 6.74
CA ILE A 16 -1.21 5.02 6.16
C ILE A 16 -2.73 4.87 5.93
N LEU A 17 -3.55 5.65 6.66
CA LEU A 17 -5.01 5.64 6.49
C LEU A 17 -5.44 6.15 5.09
N ALA A 18 -4.60 6.91 4.42
CA ALA A 18 -4.84 7.34 3.05
C ALA A 18 -4.98 6.12 2.11
N ILE A 19 -6.05 6.08 1.32
CA ILE A 19 -6.33 4.96 0.43
C ILE A 19 -5.34 4.98 -0.73
N GLY A 20 -4.37 4.05 -0.69
CA GLY A 20 -3.40 3.83 -1.76
C GLY A 20 -3.59 2.47 -2.44
N ALA A 21 -2.78 2.23 -3.47
CA ALA A 21 -2.77 0.96 -4.21
C ALA A 21 -2.48 -0.24 -3.30
N GLN A 22 -1.53 -0.10 -2.38
CA GLN A 22 -1.17 -1.12 -1.40
C GLN A 22 -2.36 -1.48 -0.50
N ASN A 23 -3.06 -0.48 0.06
CA ASN A 23 -4.22 -0.70 0.94
C ASN A 23 -5.38 -1.36 0.21
N ALA A 24 -5.65 -0.96 -1.03
CA ALA A 24 -6.68 -1.57 -1.88
C ALA A 24 -6.35 -3.05 -2.19
N PHE A 25 -5.08 -3.38 -2.40
CA PHE A 25 -4.64 -4.75 -2.62
C PHE A 25 -4.77 -5.60 -1.35
N VAL A 26 -4.33 -5.10 -0.19
CA VAL A 26 -4.48 -5.79 1.12
C VAL A 26 -5.96 -6.06 1.41
N LEU A 27 -6.81 -5.06 1.21
CA LEU A 27 -8.27 -5.19 1.36
C LEU A 27 -8.82 -6.32 0.48
N ARG A 28 -8.42 -6.37 -0.78
CA ARG A 28 -8.85 -7.42 -1.71
C ARG A 28 -8.41 -8.81 -1.26
N GLN A 29 -7.15 -8.96 -0.83
CA GLN A 29 -6.65 -10.24 -0.33
C GLN A 29 -7.35 -10.67 0.96
N GLY A 30 -7.67 -9.71 1.85
CA GLY A 30 -8.46 -9.94 3.04
C GLY A 30 -9.88 -10.43 2.74
N LEU A 31 -10.58 -9.79 1.79
CA LEU A 31 -11.91 -10.21 1.33
C LEU A 31 -11.87 -11.62 0.71
N ALA A 32 -10.83 -11.92 -0.09
CA ALA A 32 -10.62 -13.23 -0.71
C ALA A 32 -10.15 -14.29 0.29
N ARG A 33 -9.71 -13.91 1.49
CA ARG A 33 -9.02 -14.77 2.48
C ARG A 33 -7.80 -15.49 1.90
N GLN A 34 -7.13 -14.87 0.94
CA GLN A 34 -5.98 -15.46 0.26
C GLN A 34 -4.69 -14.77 0.71
N TYR A 35 -3.75 -15.53 1.21
CA TYR A 35 -2.40 -15.08 1.60
C TYR A 35 -2.36 -13.84 2.52
N VAL A 36 -3.39 -13.62 3.34
CA VAL A 36 -3.57 -12.42 4.18
C VAL A 36 -2.35 -12.18 5.07
N THR A 37 -1.92 -13.19 5.81
CA THR A 37 -0.76 -13.07 6.72
C THR A 37 0.50 -12.68 5.96
N MET A 38 0.73 -13.28 4.79
CA MET A 38 1.91 -12.98 3.96
C MET A 38 1.90 -11.53 3.49
N VAL A 39 0.76 -11.04 3.02
CA VAL A 39 0.62 -9.66 2.53
C VAL A 39 0.74 -8.66 3.66
N VAL A 40 0.07 -8.90 4.80
CA VAL A 40 0.16 -8.06 6.00
C VAL A 40 1.60 -7.95 6.50
N LEU A 41 2.30 -9.08 6.64
CA LEU A 41 3.70 -9.08 7.10
C LEU A 41 4.60 -8.38 6.09
N PHE A 42 4.41 -8.60 4.80
CA PHE A 42 5.20 -7.92 3.76
C PHE A 42 5.05 -6.40 3.85
N CYS A 43 3.83 -5.89 3.96
CA CYS A 43 3.58 -4.46 4.10
C CYS A 43 4.20 -3.90 5.38
N ALA A 44 3.95 -4.53 6.54
CA ALA A 44 4.47 -4.07 7.82
C ALA A 44 6.01 -4.08 7.87
N VAL A 45 6.65 -5.10 7.30
CA VAL A 45 8.12 -5.17 7.23
C VAL A 45 8.68 -4.12 6.27
N SER A 46 8.06 -3.95 5.10
CA SER A 46 8.48 -2.91 4.14
C SER A 46 8.38 -1.51 4.75
N ASP A 47 7.26 -1.20 5.42
CA ASP A 47 7.10 0.08 6.10
C ASP A 47 8.12 0.24 7.23
N ALA A 48 8.35 -0.79 8.05
CA ALA A 48 9.33 -0.73 9.12
C ALA A 48 10.74 -0.44 8.59
N LEU A 49 11.13 -1.04 7.47
CA LEU A 49 12.41 -0.77 6.81
C LEU A 49 12.52 0.69 6.36
N LEU A 50 11.49 1.21 5.69
CA LEU A 50 11.48 2.58 5.20
C LEU A 50 11.39 3.61 6.32
N ILE A 51 10.58 3.37 7.35
CA ILE A 51 10.47 4.21 8.55
C ILE A 51 11.83 4.28 9.26
N CYS A 52 12.44 3.13 9.52
CA CYS A 52 13.77 3.10 10.15
C CYS A 52 14.81 3.82 9.27
N ALA A 53 14.83 3.57 7.97
CA ALA A 53 15.71 4.25 7.04
C ALA A 53 15.52 5.77 7.09
N GLY A 54 14.29 6.27 7.13
CA GLY A 54 13.96 7.69 7.24
C GLY A 54 14.41 8.29 8.56
N VAL A 55 14.02 7.69 9.69
CA VAL A 55 14.31 8.21 11.05
C VAL A 55 15.81 8.24 11.36
N PHE A 56 16.57 7.24 10.90
CA PHE A 56 18.02 7.17 11.12
C PHE A 56 18.85 7.89 10.05
N GLY A 57 18.22 8.67 9.18
CA GLY A 57 18.87 9.67 8.35
C GLY A 57 19.21 9.23 6.92
N LEU A 58 18.89 8.01 6.51
CA LEU A 58 19.07 7.56 5.13
C LEU A 58 18.21 8.34 4.14
N GLY A 59 17.10 8.95 4.58
CA GLY A 59 16.25 9.81 3.75
C GLY A 59 17.02 10.95 3.07
N ARG A 60 18.02 11.52 3.75
CA ARG A 60 18.88 12.58 3.18
C ARG A 60 19.76 12.11 2.03
N LEU A 61 20.19 10.84 2.05
CA LEU A 61 21.00 10.25 0.98
C LEU A 61 20.14 9.90 -0.23
N PHE A 62 18.89 9.50 0.02
CA PHE A 62 17.94 9.13 -1.05
C PHE A 62 17.22 10.32 -1.66
N ALA A 63 17.11 11.47 -0.96
CA ALA A 63 16.38 12.63 -1.46
C ALA A 63 16.89 13.13 -2.84
N PRO A 64 18.19 13.35 -3.08
CA PRO A 64 18.66 13.79 -4.39
C PRO A 64 18.43 12.73 -5.47
N LEU A 65 18.61 11.45 -5.15
CA LEU A 65 18.34 10.35 -6.08
C LEU A 65 16.84 10.28 -6.46
N MET A 66 15.96 10.47 -5.48
CA MET A 66 14.53 10.52 -5.71
C MET A 66 14.14 11.69 -6.62
N GLN A 67 14.75 12.87 -6.44
CA GLN A 67 14.50 14.04 -7.27
C GLN A 67 14.97 13.81 -8.72
N GLU A 68 16.14 13.23 -8.92
CA GLU A 68 16.71 12.96 -10.25
C GLU A 68 15.86 11.96 -11.04
N PHE A 69 15.41 10.88 -10.41
CA PHE A 69 14.63 9.81 -11.05
C PHE A 69 13.11 9.94 -10.85
N GLN A 70 12.64 11.03 -10.26
CA GLN A 70 11.22 11.23 -9.92
C GLN A 70 10.30 10.92 -11.10
N ASN A 71 10.54 11.52 -12.25
CA ASN A 71 9.68 11.35 -13.43
C ASN A 71 9.62 9.88 -13.89
N VAL A 72 10.76 9.19 -13.91
CA VAL A 72 10.83 7.78 -14.33
C VAL A 72 10.06 6.89 -13.34
N ILE A 73 10.22 7.15 -12.04
CA ILE A 73 9.52 6.40 -10.99
C ILE A 73 8.01 6.63 -11.06
N PHE A 74 7.58 7.89 -11.24
CA PHE A 74 6.16 8.23 -11.35
C PHE A 74 5.51 7.62 -12.60
N VAL A 75 6.18 7.68 -13.74
CA VAL A 75 5.69 7.05 -14.99
C VAL A 75 5.65 5.53 -14.86
N GLY A 76 6.69 4.91 -14.32
CA GLY A 76 6.71 3.46 -14.07
C GLY A 76 5.58 3.00 -13.14
N ALA A 77 5.34 3.74 -12.05
CA ALA A 77 4.24 3.50 -11.14
C ALA A 77 2.88 3.66 -11.84
N ALA A 78 2.70 4.73 -12.63
CA ALA A 78 1.46 4.98 -13.36
C ALA A 78 1.15 3.88 -14.38
N ILE A 79 2.14 3.41 -15.12
CA ILE A 79 1.99 2.29 -16.06
C ILE A 79 1.55 1.02 -15.30
N TRP A 80 2.26 0.68 -14.22
CA TRP A 80 1.91 -0.50 -13.42
C TRP A 80 0.50 -0.43 -12.84
N LEU A 81 0.12 0.71 -12.23
CA LEU A 81 -1.21 0.93 -11.68
C LEU A 81 -2.29 0.89 -12.78
N GLY A 82 -2.00 1.46 -13.95
CA GLY A 82 -2.89 1.43 -15.11
C GLY A 82 -3.13 0.00 -15.62
N VAL A 83 -2.06 -0.79 -15.75
CA VAL A 83 -2.15 -2.22 -16.14
C VAL A 83 -2.95 -3.00 -15.11
N TYR A 84 -2.62 -2.86 -13.82
CA TYR A 84 -3.35 -3.57 -12.76
C TYR A 84 -4.81 -3.14 -12.69
N GLY A 85 -5.10 -1.84 -12.78
CA GLY A 85 -6.46 -1.30 -12.84
C GLY A 85 -7.24 -1.85 -14.03
N GLY A 86 -6.63 -1.91 -15.21
CA GLY A 86 -7.21 -2.51 -16.42
C GLY A 86 -7.55 -4.00 -16.23
N MET A 87 -6.66 -4.75 -15.61
CA MET A 87 -6.91 -6.16 -15.25
C MET A 87 -8.10 -6.32 -14.31
N ARG A 88 -8.25 -5.42 -13.30
CA ARG A 88 -9.40 -5.45 -12.37
C ARG A 88 -10.70 -5.09 -13.06
N LEU A 89 -10.73 -4.05 -13.90
CA LEU A 89 -11.92 -3.68 -14.67
C LEU A 89 -12.35 -4.78 -15.66
N ASN A 90 -11.37 -5.42 -16.30
CA ASN A 90 -11.67 -6.56 -17.18
C ASN A 90 -12.25 -7.73 -16.40
N SER A 91 -11.70 -8.05 -15.22
CA SER A 91 -12.27 -9.07 -14.32
C SER A 91 -13.70 -8.74 -13.92
N ALA A 92 -13.98 -7.47 -13.58
CA ALA A 92 -15.33 -7.02 -13.25
C ALA A 92 -16.32 -7.23 -14.40
N ARG A 93 -15.89 -6.99 -15.66
CA ARG A 93 -16.72 -7.22 -16.86
C ARG A 93 -16.95 -8.71 -17.12
N MET A 94 -15.93 -9.55 -16.99
CA MET A 94 -16.04 -10.99 -17.27
C MET A 94 -16.92 -11.72 -16.26
N GLN A 95 -16.95 -11.30 -15.00
CA GLN A 95 -17.80 -11.88 -13.96
C GLN A 95 -19.29 -11.68 -14.26
N THR A 96 -19.67 -10.74 -15.12
CA THR A 96 -21.06 -10.52 -15.56
C THR A 96 -21.58 -11.68 -16.44
N HIS A 97 -20.68 -12.43 -17.08
CA HIS A 97 -21.02 -13.51 -18.00
C HIS A 97 -20.94 -14.92 -17.39
N GLN A 98 -20.38 -15.07 -16.20
CA GLN A 98 -20.25 -16.37 -15.54
C GLN A 98 -21.20 -16.47 -14.35
N ILE A 99 -22.37 -17.07 -14.58
CA ILE A 99 -23.41 -17.31 -13.54
C ILE A 99 -23.02 -18.48 -12.60
N ASP A 100 -21.91 -19.16 -12.84
CA ASP A 100 -21.47 -20.29 -12.02
C ASP A 100 -20.60 -19.84 -10.84
N ALA A 101 -21.20 -19.91 -9.65
CA ALA A 101 -20.61 -19.53 -8.36
C ALA A 101 -19.37 -20.38 -7.93
N SER A 102 -18.92 -21.32 -8.74
CA SER A 102 -17.76 -22.18 -8.46
C SER A 102 -16.43 -21.69 -9.04
N ALA A 103 -16.43 -20.61 -9.83
CA ALA A 103 -15.25 -20.17 -10.61
C ALA A 103 -14.48 -18.96 -10.04
N SER A 104 -14.80 -18.47 -8.83
CA SER A 104 -14.16 -17.25 -8.28
C SER A 104 -12.85 -17.50 -7.52
N HIS A 105 -12.36 -18.73 -7.45
CA HIS A 105 -11.00 -19.02 -7.03
C HIS A 105 -10.10 -19.13 -8.26
N THR A 106 -9.71 -17.99 -8.85
CA THR A 106 -8.50 -17.99 -9.66
C THR A 106 -7.37 -18.38 -8.70
N ASP A 107 -6.75 -19.53 -8.94
CA ASP A 107 -5.54 -20.00 -8.24
C ASP A 107 -4.41 -19.00 -8.49
N THR A 108 -4.48 -17.85 -7.83
CA THR A 108 -3.42 -16.85 -7.90
C THR A 108 -2.22 -17.43 -7.15
N SER A 109 -1.12 -17.66 -7.83
CA SER A 109 0.11 -18.17 -7.22
C SER A 109 0.57 -17.22 -6.10
N ARG A 110 1.11 -17.80 -5.02
CA ARG A 110 1.76 -17.02 -3.93
C ARG A 110 2.77 -16.01 -4.47
N TRP A 111 3.51 -16.41 -5.50
CA TRP A 111 4.53 -15.58 -6.13
C TRP A 111 3.91 -14.37 -6.85
N GLN A 112 2.81 -14.55 -7.55
CA GLN A 112 2.10 -13.45 -8.21
C GLN A 112 1.58 -12.44 -7.18
N VAL A 113 1.06 -12.91 -6.03
CA VAL A 113 0.61 -12.04 -4.94
C VAL A 113 1.80 -11.26 -4.35
N LEU A 114 2.93 -11.93 -4.08
CA LEU A 114 4.14 -11.28 -3.57
C LEU A 114 4.69 -10.22 -4.54
N VAL A 115 4.81 -10.57 -5.81
CA VAL A 115 5.29 -9.62 -6.84
C VAL A 115 4.35 -8.42 -6.95
N SER A 116 3.04 -8.67 -6.96
CA SER A 116 2.06 -7.57 -7.04
C SER A 116 2.16 -6.61 -5.86
N ILE A 117 2.21 -7.13 -4.62
CA ILE A 117 2.31 -6.26 -3.44
C ILE A 117 3.68 -5.57 -3.37
N ALA A 118 4.76 -6.25 -3.79
CA ALA A 118 6.09 -5.65 -3.86
C ALA A 118 6.12 -4.46 -4.82
N LEU A 119 5.57 -4.63 -6.03
CA LEU A 119 5.49 -3.55 -7.00
C LEU A 119 4.61 -2.40 -6.50
N MET A 120 3.46 -2.68 -5.86
CA MET A 120 2.59 -1.65 -5.30
C MET A 120 3.19 -0.90 -4.12
N THR A 121 4.11 -1.52 -3.39
CA THR A 121 4.81 -0.91 -2.27
C THR A 121 6.06 -0.16 -2.76
N TRP A 122 6.95 -0.84 -3.46
CA TRP A 122 8.27 -0.32 -3.78
C TRP A 122 8.34 0.54 -5.06
N LEU A 123 7.38 0.41 -5.99
CA LEU A 123 7.26 1.32 -7.13
C LEU A 123 6.36 2.52 -6.83
N ASN A 124 5.73 2.57 -5.65
CA ASN A 124 4.88 3.69 -5.27
C ASN A 124 5.73 4.85 -4.71
N PRO A 125 5.89 5.97 -5.43
CA PRO A 125 6.70 7.08 -4.96
C PRO A 125 6.17 7.72 -3.67
N HIS A 126 4.86 7.70 -3.43
CA HIS A 126 4.28 8.25 -2.21
C HIS A 126 4.76 7.53 -0.95
N VAL A 127 5.05 6.23 -1.04
CA VAL A 127 5.58 5.48 0.10
C VAL A 127 6.93 6.06 0.55
N TYR A 128 7.79 6.44 -0.39
CA TYR A 128 9.08 7.07 -0.05
C TYR A 128 8.92 8.49 0.48
N LEU A 129 7.98 9.26 -0.09
CA LEU A 129 7.71 10.62 0.37
C LEU A 129 7.16 10.61 1.80
N ASP A 130 6.23 9.74 2.09
CA ASP A 130 5.54 9.68 3.38
C ASP A 130 6.40 9.00 4.46
N THR A 131 6.97 7.83 4.16
CA THR A 131 7.68 7.05 5.19
C THR A 131 9.15 7.43 5.32
N LEU A 132 9.86 7.62 4.20
CA LEU A 132 11.31 7.90 4.24
C LEU A 132 11.58 9.39 4.49
N LEU A 133 10.91 10.28 3.76
CA LEU A 133 11.19 11.72 3.82
C LEU A 133 10.38 12.41 4.92
N LEU A 134 9.05 12.29 4.94
CA LEU A 134 8.21 13.01 5.90
C LEU A 134 8.43 12.50 7.32
N ILE A 135 8.32 11.20 7.57
CA ILE A 135 8.57 10.60 8.89
C ILE A 135 10.01 10.85 9.31
N GLY A 136 10.97 10.76 8.39
CA GLY A 136 12.37 11.08 8.65
C GLY A 136 12.58 12.54 9.10
N THR A 137 11.96 13.50 8.41
CA THR A 137 12.09 14.94 8.76
C THR A 137 11.47 15.25 10.12
N LEU A 138 10.33 14.66 10.45
CA LEU A 138 9.65 14.86 11.74
C LEU A 138 10.47 14.31 12.92
N SER A 139 11.38 13.38 12.68
CA SER A 139 12.27 12.81 13.69
C SER A 139 13.56 13.60 13.93
N LEU A 140 13.89 14.60 13.09
CA LEU A 140 15.20 15.27 13.10
C LEU A 140 15.53 15.99 14.42
N GLY A 141 14.51 16.56 15.08
CA GLY A 141 14.68 17.27 16.35
C GLY A 141 14.78 16.37 17.59
N LEU A 142 14.67 15.04 17.40
CA LEU A 142 14.67 14.10 18.51
C LEU A 142 16.10 13.60 18.79
N GLU A 143 16.41 13.44 20.08
CA GLU A 143 17.58 12.68 20.53
C GLU A 143 17.44 11.19 20.17
N MET A 144 18.54 10.42 20.22
CA MET A 144 18.58 9.03 19.81
C MET A 144 17.48 8.17 20.48
N ALA A 145 17.29 8.33 21.79
CA ALA A 145 16.25 7.62 22.53
C ALA A 145 14.83 8.02 22.07
N GLY A 146 14.62 9.31 21.74
CA GLY A 146 13.39 9.81 21.15
C GLY A 146 13.13 9.27 19.75
N LYS A 147 14.16 9.18 18.90
CA LYS A 147 14.08 8.58 17.56
C LYS A 147 13.69 7.12 17.61
N ILE A 148 14.27 6.33 18.51
CA ILE A 148 13.92 4.93 18.69
C ILE A 148 12.46 4.81 19.12
N ALA A 149 12.01 5.60 20.09
CA ALA A 149 10.62 5.58 20.54
C ALA A 149 9.65 5.98 19.43
N PHE A 150 9.97 7.01 18.65
CA PHE A 150 9.19 7.50 17.53
C PHE A 150 9.09 6.43 16.41
N ALA A 151 10.21 5.84 15.99
CA ALA A 151 10.25 4.78 15.00
C ALA A 151 9.46 3.54 15.45
N THR A 152 9.58 3.15 16.73
CA THR A 152 8.82 2.03 17.29
C THR A 152 7.32 2.31 17.24
N GLY A 153 6.89 3.52 17.60
CA GLY A 153 5.49 3.94 17.50
C GLY A 153 4.99 3.88 16.06
N ALA A 154 5.78 4.41 15.11
CA ALA A 154 5.44 4.43 13.69
C ALA A 154 5.35 3.00 13.09
N CYS A 155 6.29 2.12 13.39
CA CYS A 155 6.26 0.72 12.96
C CYS A 155 5.06 -0.04 13.54
N LEU A 156 4.73 0.22 14.81
CA LEU A 156 3.57 -0.40 15.46
C LEU A 156 2.26 0.10 14.85
N ALA A 157 2.18 1.36 14.44
CA ALA A 157 1.03 1.91 13.72
C ALA A 157 0.80 1.18 12.40
N SER A 158 1.87 0.98 11.59
CA SER A 158 1.80 0.24 10.33
C SER A 158 1.34 -1.20 10.56
N LEU A 159 1.96 -1.92 11.49
CA LEU A 159 1.59 -3.28 11.81
C LEU A 159 0.12 -3.37 12.26
N THR A 160 -0.31 -2.47 13.15
CA THR A 160 -1.69 -2.43 13.65
C THR A 160 -2.68 -2.17 12.52
N PHE A 161 -2.36 -1.20 11.65
CA PHE A 161 -3.21 -0.86 10.51
C PHE A 161 -3.36 -2.03 9.54
N PHE A 162 -2.26 -2.64 9.10
CA PHE A 162 -2.33 -3.76 8.15
C PHE A 162 -2.96 -5.01 8.76
N CYS A 163 -2.75 -5.27 10.05
CA CYS A 163 -3.47 -6.32 10.76
C CYS A 163 -4.98 -6.03 10.80
N ALA A 164 -5.38 -4.82 11.15
CA ALA A 164 -6.78 -4.43 11.19
C ALA A 164 -7.41 -4.50 9.80
N LEU A 165 -6.73 -3.98 8.77
CA LEU A 165 -7.21 -4.01 7.40
C LEU A 165 -7.27 -5.44 6.85
N GLY A 166 -6.17 -6.20 6.91
CA GLY A 166 -6.08 -7.53 6.32
C GLY A 166 -7.00 -8.54 7.00
N PHE A 167 -6.89 -8.67 8.34
CA PHE A 167 -7.69 -9.64 9.09
C PHE A 167 -9.09 -9.11 9.43
N GLY A 168 -9.25 -7.80 9.68
CA GLY A 168 -10.57 -7.21 9.96
C GLY A 168 -11.54 -7.41 8.81
N VAL A 169 -11.06 -7.17 7.58
CA VAL A 169 -11.86 -7.31 6.37
C VAL A 169 -12.22 -8.78 6.05
N THR A 170 -11.49 -9.78 6.57
CA THR A 170 -11.88 -11.18 6.40
C THR A 170 -13.26 -11.49 6.99
N ARG A 171 -13.72 -10.70 7.99
CA ARG A 171 -15.06 -10.81 8.56
C ARG A 171 -16.15 -10.42 7.56
N LEU A 172 -15.83 -9.59 6.57
CA LEU A 172 -16.75 -9.18 5.50
C LEU A 172 -16.75 -10.17 4.33
N SER A 173 -15.85 -11.16 4.31
CA SER A 173 -15.80 -12.20 3.29
C SER A 173 -17.16 -12.92 3.06
N PRO A 174 -18.03 -13.15 4.08
CA PRO A 174 -19.35 -13.73 3.82
C PRO A 174 -20.25 -12.89 2.89
N LEU A 175 -19.98 -11.57 2.77
CA LEU A 175 -20.69 -10.69 1.84
C LEU A 175 -20.22 -10.89 0.39
N MET A 176 -19.07 -11.55 0.19
CA MET A 176 -18.44 -11.80 -1.12
C MET A 176 -18.89 -13.13 -1.74
N LYS A 177 -20.09 -13.60 -1.42
CA LYS A 177 -20.63 -14.86 -1.93
C LYS A 177 -21.20 -14.76 -3.34
N THR A 178 -21.42 -13.55 -3.85
CA THR A 178 -22.03 -13.32 -5.16
C THR A 178 -21.01 -12.77 -6.16
N ALA A 179 -21.15 -13.15 -7.44
CA ALA A 179 -20.35 -12.57 -8.52
C ALA A 179 -20.47 -11.03 -8.55
N ARG A 180 -21.68 -10.51 -8.23
CA ARG A 180 -21.94 -9.06 -8.19
C ARG A 180 -21.12 -8.35 -7.11
N SER A 181 -20.92 -8.97 -5.93
CA SER A 181 -20.09 -8.40 -4.88
C SER A 181 -18.62 -8.27 -5.32
N TRP A 182 -18.09 -9.31 -5.96
CA TRP A 182 -16.73 -9.27 -6.52
C TRP A 182 -16.60 -8.27 -7.67
N GLN A 183 -17.62 -8.18 -8.51
CA GLN A 183 -17.67 -7.21 -9.59
C GLN A 183 -17.56 -5.76 -9.05
N ILE A 184 -18.30 -5.43 -7.98
CA ILE A 184 -18.24 -4.12 -7.35
C ILE A 184 -16.86 -3.87 -6.76
N VAL A 185 -16.29 -4.83 -6.06
CA VAL A 185 -14.94 -4.71 -5.48
C VAL A 185 -13.89 -4.49 -6.57
N ASP A 186 -13.88 -5.30 -7.62
CA ASP A 186 -12.91 -5.18 -8.71
C ASP A 186 -13.11 -3.87 -9.50
N LEU A 187 -14.37 -3.39 -9.65
CA LEU A 187 -14.67 -2.08 -10.25
C LEU A 187 -14.09 -0.94 -9.41
N VAL A 188 -14.37 -0.93 -8.10
CA VAL A 188 -13.90 0.11 -7.19
C VAL A 188 -12.36 0.14 -7.14
N ILE A 189 -11.72 -1.03 -7.01
CA ILE A 189 -10.25 -1.13 -7.02
C ILE A 189 -9.69 -0.64 -8.35
N GLY A 190 -10.27 -1.06 -9.48
CA GLY A 190 -9.85 -0.60 -10.80
C GLY A 190 -9.94 0.92 -10.95
N CYS A 191 -11.03 1.53 -10.52
CA CYS A 191 -11.20 2.99 -10.53
C CYS A 191 -10.15 3.69 -9.64
N ILE A 192 -9.92 3.20 -8.43
CA ILE A 192 -8.88 3.74 -7.53
C ILE A 192 -7.51 3.69 -8.21
N MET A 193 -7.14 2.55 -8.81
CA MET A 193 -5.86 2.39 -9.50
C MET A 193 -5.70 3.38 -10.67
N PHE A 194 -6.76 3.62 -11.45
CA PHE A 194 -6.71 4.60 -12.53
C PHE A 194 -6.59 6.04 -12.02
N VAL A 195 -7.33 6.41 -10.97
CA VAL A 195 -7.20 7.72 -10.35
C VAL A 195 -5.78 7.95 -9.84
N LEU A 196 -5.19 6.95 -9.17
CA LEU A 196 -3.81 7.02 -8.71
C LEU A 196 -2.81 7.10 -9.88
N ALA A 197 -3.01 6.31 -10.95
CA ALA A 197 -2.16 6.37 -12.14
C ALA A 197 -2.17 7.76 -12.79
N ILE A 198 -3.35 8.36 -12.94
CA ILE A 198 -3.49 9.72 -13.49
C ILE A 198 -2.84 10.74 -12.54
N SER A 199 -3.05 10.61 -11.24
CA SER A 199 -2.42 11.48 -10.24
C SER A 199 -0.88 11.40 -10.31
N MET A 200 -0.31 10.21 -10.53
CA MET A 200 1.13 10.03 -10.73
C MET A 200 1.61 10.75 -11.99
N LEU A 201 0.91 10.60 -13.12
CA LEU A 201 1.28 11.29 -14.37
C LEU A 201 1.19 12.81 -14.23
N ALA A 202 0.18 13.32 -13.55
CA ALA A 202 0.01 14.77 -13.33
C ALA A 202 1.12 15.38 -12.45
N GLN A 203 1.87 14.57 -11.69
CA GLN A 203 2.99 15.04 -10.87
C GLN A 203 4.34 14.97 -11.61
N THR A 204 4.37 14.45 -12.83
CA THR A 204 5.58 14.49 -13.67
C THR A 204 5.77 15.88 -14.27
N SER A 205 7.01 16.35 -14.31
CA SER A 205 7.37 17.65 -14.93
C SER A 205 7.39 17.62 -16.47
N TRP A 206 6.98 16.50 -17.08
CA TRP A 206 6.98 16.32 -18.55
C TRP A 206 5.65 16.73 -19.21
N PHE A 207 4.64 16.96 -18.42
CA PHE A 207 3.31 17.43 -18.85
C PHE A 207 2.94 18.75 -18.07
#